data_929f4be92c7dc587e969ed4f8583692e
#
_entry.id   929f4be92c7dc587e969ed4f8583692e
#
_cell.length_a   1.000
_cell.length_b   1.000
_cell.length_c   1.000
_cell.angle_alpha   90.00
_cell.angle_beta   90.00
_cell.angle_gamma   90.00
#
_symmetry.space_group_name_H-M   'P 1'
#
loop_
_entity.id
_entity.type
_entity.pdbx_description
1 polymer ?
#
loop_
_entity_poly.entity_id
_entity_poly.type
_entity_poly.pdbx_seq_one_letter_code
_entity_poly.pdbx_strand_id
1 'polypeptide(L)'
;QIIHGIGFTPMFTLGTVYIDENGEHAKAAVYIGLTYAAAAIGVACGFFAGGQMVQKLFVEFERVPSVDFDASDPRWVGAWWLGFVPTCIAFALLAVPLFGFPK
;
A
#
# COMPACT_ATOMS: atom_id res chain seq x y z
N GLN A 1 -8.79 3.88 -9.23
CA GLN A 1 -9.04 2.42 -9.14
C GLN A 1 -8.68 1.70 -10.45
N ILE A 2 -9.16 2.18 -11.59
CA ILE A 2 -8.89 1.55 -12.91
C ILE A 2 -7.39 1.57 -13.24
N ILE A 3 -6.73 2.72 -13.08
CA ILE A 3 -5.28 2.87 -13.34
C ILE A 3 -4.48 1.98 -12.38
N HIS A 4 -4.89 1.92 -11.11
CA HIS A 4 -4.27 1.04 -10.12
C HIS A 4 -4.40 -0.44 -10.51
N GLY A 5 -5.57 -0.87 -10.97
CA GLY A 5 -5.80 -2.23 -11.44
C GLY A 5 -4.94 -2.60 -12.66
N ILE A 6 -4.82 -1.69 -13.64
CA ILE A 6 -3.97 -1.88 -14.82
C ILE A 6 -2.50 -2.05 -14.45
N GLY A 7 -2.00 -1.30 -13.45
CA GLY A 7 -0.62 -1.43 -12.99
C GLY A 7 -0.39 -2.65 -12.09
N PHE A 8 -1.36 -3.01 -11.28
CA PHE A 8 -1.25 -4.10 -10.30
C PHE A 8 -1.25 -5.49 -10.95
N THR A 9 -2.12 -5.70 -11.95
CA THR A 9 -2.26 -7.01 -12.61
C THR A 9 -0.95 -7.51 -13.25
N PRO A 10 -0.28 -6.73 -14.12
CA PRO A 10 0.99 -7.16 -14.69
C PRO A 10 2.08 -7.33 -13.64
N MET A 11 2.11 -6.49 -12.61
CA MET A 11 3.11 -6.59 -11.54
C MET A 11 3.02 -7.94 -10.82
N PHE A 12 1.83 -8.41 -10.49
CA PHE A 12 1.63 -9.71 -9.84
C PHE A 12 1.95 -10.87 -10.76
N THR A 13 1.44 -10.83 -12.01
CA THR A 13 1.61 -11.92 -12.97
C THR A 13 3.05 -12.02 -13.45
N LEU A 14 3.62 -10.93 -13.96
CA LEU A 14 4.97 -10.91 -14.48
C LEU A 14 6.03 -11.03 -13.37
N GLY A 15 5.77 -10.48 -12.19
CA GLY A 15 6.65 -10.62 -11.04
C GLY A 15 6.78 -12.08 -10.59
N THR A 16 5.68 -12.82 -10.56
CA THR A 16 5.69 -14.25 -10.23
C THR A 16 6.44 -15.06 -11.27
N VAL A 17 6.20 -14.81 -12.56
CA VAL A 17 6.92 -15.46 -13.67
C VAL A 17 8.42 -15.15 -13.62
N TYR A 18 8.77 -13.89 -13.39
CA TYR A 18 10.17 -13.47 -13.26
C TYR A 18 10.90 -14.20 -12.12
N ILE A 19 10.26 -14.37 -10.97
CA ILE A 19 10.82 -15.11 -9.84
C ILE A 19 11.00 -16.58 -10.18
N ASP A 20 10.03 -17.17 -10.88
CA ASP A 20 10.09 -18.59 -11.27
C ASP A 20 11.18 -18.86 -12.32
N GLU A 21 11.33 -17.98 -13.30
CA GLU A 21 12.33 -18.13 -14.37
C GLU A 21 13.77 -17.84 -13.91
N ASN A 22 13.96 -16.87 -13.01
CA ASN A 22 15.29 -16.44 -12.56
C ASN A 22 15.72 -17.04 -11.23
N GLY A 23 14.81 -17.70 -10.49
CA GLY A 23 15.09 -18.38 -9.25
C GLY A 23 15.54 -19.84 -9.48
N GLU A 24 16.34 -20.38 -8.57
CA GLU A 24 16.51 -21.83 -8.50
C GLU A 24 15.14 -22.46 -8.21
N HIS A 25 14.70 -23.43 -9.00
CA HIS A 25 13.38 -24.06 -8.89
C HIS A 25 12.99 -24.48 -7.47
N ALA A 26 13.96 -24.91 -6.67
CA ALA A 26 13.72 -25.27 -5.27
C ALA A 26 13.42 -24.07 -4.36
N LYS A 27 13.87 -22.86 -4.72
CA LYS A 27 13.71 -21.64 -3.92
C LYS A 27 12.60 -20.73 -4.45
N ALA A 28 12.20 -20.88 -5.71
CA ALA A 28 11.17 -20.06 -6.34
C ALA A 28 9.85 -20.09 -5.56
N ALA A 29 9.42 -21.26 -5.10
CA ALA A 29 8.21 -21.42 -4.29
C ALA A 29 8.28 -20.65 -2.96
N VAL A 30 9.44 -20.59 -2.32
CA VAL A 30 9.66 -19.82 -1.08
C VAL A 30 9.58 -18.33 -1.35
N TYR A 31 10.17 -17.84 -2.43
CA TYR A 31 10.11 -16.42 -2.79
C TYR A 31 8.70 -15.98 -3.16
N ILE A 32 7.97 -16.79 -3.90
CA ILE A 32 6.56 -16.55 -4.24
C ILE A 32 5.71 -16.52 -2.95
N GLY A 33 5.90 -17.50 -2.06
CA GLY A 33 5.21 -17.54 -0.77
C GLY A 33 5.51 -16.32 0.09
N LEU A 34 6.76 -15.87 0.12
CA LEU A 34 7.17 -14.65 0.84
C LEU A 34 6.51 -13.39 0.27
N THR A 35 6.38 -13.31 -1.06
CA THR A 35 5.69 -12.20 -1.73
C THR A 35 4.20 -12.12 -1.32
N TYR A 36 3.50 -13.24 -1.30
CA TYR A 36 2.11 -13.30 -0.85
C TYR A 36 1.97 -12.99 0.65
N ALA A 37 2.87 -13.50 1.48
CA ALA A 37 2.90 -13.17 2.90
C ALA A 37 3.12 -11.68 3.14
N ALA A 38 4.06 -11.06 2.42
CA ALA A 38 4.30 -9.62 2.48
C ALA A 38 3.07 -8.81 2.04
N ALA A 39 2.34 -9.25 1.02
CA ALA A 39 1.11 -8.62 0.59
C ALA A 39 0.03 -8.66 1.69
N ALA A 40 -0.16 -9.80 2.35
CA ALA A 40 -1.11 -9.95 3.45
C ALA A 40 -0.76 -9.05 4.64
N ILE A 41 0.53 -9.00 5.01
CA ILE A 41 1.03 -8.10 6.08
C ILE A 41 0.81 -6.64 5.68
N GLY A 42 1.08 -6.29 4.42
CA GLY A 42 0.86 -4.94 3.90
C GLY A 42 -0.59 -4.48 4.02
N VAL A 43 -1.54 -5.35 3.70
CA VAL A 43 -2.98 -5.08 3.87
C VAL A 43 -3.33 -4.84 5.34
N ALA A 44 -2.88 -5.70 6.25
CA ALA A 44 -3.13 -5.56 7.69
C ALA A 44 -2.54 -4.26 8.25
N CYS A 45 -1.30 -3.94 7.91
CA CYS A 45 -0.65 -2.68 8.30
C CYS A 45 -1.37 -1.46 7.71
N GLY A 46 -1.82 -1.54 6.46
CA GLY A 46 -2.57 -0.49 5.79
C GLY A 46 -3.89 -0.18 6.47
N PHE A 47 -4.66 -1.19 6.85
CA PHE A 47 -5.90 -1.01 7.61
C PHE A 47 -5.65 -0.42 8.99
N PHE A 48 -4.63 -0.90 9.70
CA PHE A 48 -4.31 -0.38 11.02
C PHE A 48 -3.86 1.10 10.96
N ALA A 49 -2.93 1.42 10.08
CA ALA A 49 -2.45 2.79 9.90
C ALA A 49 -3.57 3.73 9.40
N GLY A 50 -4.35 3.30 8.40
CA GLY A 50 -5.47 4.06 7.87
C GLY A 50 -6.55 4.31 8.92
N GLY A 51 -6.89 3.30 9.72
CA GLY A 51 -7.84 3.45 10.83
C GLY A 51 -7.38 4.48 11.86
N GLN A 52 -6.11 4.47 12.24
CA GLN A 52 -5.56 5.47 13.15
C GLN A 52 -5.59 6.90 12.58
N MET A 53 -5.30 7.05 11.30
CA MET A 53 -5.32 8.34 10.63
C MET A 53 -6.74 8.92 10.56
N VAL A 54 -7.71 8.11 10.15
CA VAL A 54 -9.12 8.53 10.05
C VAL A 54 -9.72 8.90 11.41
N GLN A 55 -9.32 8.22 12.49
CA GLN A 55 -9.83 8.49 13.84
C GLN A 55 -9.17 9.67 14.53
N LYS A 56 -7.89 9.92 14.25
CA LYS A 56 -7.08 10.92 14.98
C LYS A 56 -6.91 12.24 14.26
N LEU A 57 -7.09 12.25 12.95
CA LEU A 57 -6.88 13.44 12.13
C LEU A 57 -8.14 13.78 11.36
N PHE A 58 -8.55 15.03 11.46
CA PHE A 58 -9.63 15.57 10.64
C PHE A 58 -9.15 15.79 9.19
N VAL A 59 -10.07 15.88 8.25
CA VAL A 59 -9.77 16.01 6.81
C VAL A 59 -8.85 17.20 6.47
N GLU A 60 -8.90 18.27 7.24
CA GLU A 60 -8.07 19.47 7.08
C GLU A 60 -6.74 19.40 7.85
N PHE A 61 -6.32 18.20 8.27
CA PHE A 61 -5.08 17.99 9.02
C PHE A 61 -5.10 18.50 10.47
N GLU A 62 -6.26 18.81 11.04
CA GLU A 62 -6.38 19.18 12.45
C GLU A 62 -6.50 17.96 13.35
N ARG A 63 -5.82 18.00 14.49
CA ARG A 63 -5.92 16.95 15.50
C ARG A 63 -7.19 17.10 16.34
N VAL A 64 -7.71 15.98 16.81
CA VAL A 64 -8.90 15.91 17.66
C VAL A 64 -8.98 16.98 18.76
N PRO A 65 -7.91 17.38 19.48
CA PRO A 65 -8.00 18.41 20.52
C PRO A 65 -8.28 19.83 20.01
N SER A 66 -8.07 20.10 18.73
CA SER A 66 -8.29 21.44 18.14
C SER A 66 -9.65 21.61 17.47
N VAL A 67 -10.48 20.57 17.48
CA VAL A 67 -11.81 20.55 16.86
C VAL A 67 -12.87 20.36 17.96
N ASP A 68 -13.96 21.09 17.91
CA ASP A 68 -15.06 21.06 18.92
C ASP A 68 -15.90 19.77 18.90
N PHE A 69 -15.56 18.81 18.04
CA PHE A 69 -16.23 17.52 17.92
C PHE A 69 -15.22 16.39 17.71
N ASP A 70 -15.58 15.19 18.12
CA ASP A 70 -14.72 14.00 18.02
C ASP A 70 -15.16 13.04 16.89
N ALA A 71 -14.45 11.92 16.75
CA ALA A 71 -14.71 10.92 15.72
C ALA A 71 -16.09 10.22 15.82
N SER A 72 -16.83 10.41 16.91
CA SER A 72 -18.20 9.90 17.08
C SER A 72 -19.28 10.85 16.53
N ASP A 73 -18.92 12.10 16.24
CA ASP A 73 -19.83 13.10 15.69
C ASP A 73 -20.10 12.81 14.20
N PRO A 74 -21.37 12.87 13.72
CA PRO A 74 -21.71 12.72 12.30
C PRO A 74 -21.02 13.71 11.35
N ARG A 75 -20.52 14.81 11.87
CA ARG A 75 -19.77 15.84 11.11
C ARG A 75 -18.29 15.47 10.94
N TRP A 76 -17.81 14.40 11.62
CA TRP A 76 -16.44 13.97 11.51
C TRP A 76 -16.14 13.39 10.14
N VAL A 77 -15.16 13.98 9.46
CA VAL A 77 -14.57 13.46 8.23
C VAL A 77 -13.09 13.25 8.50
N GLY A 78 -12.68 12.00 8.60
CA GLY A 78 -11.27 11.66 8.83
C GLY A 78 -10.38 12.00 7.64
N ALA A 79 -9.08 12.15 7.89
CA ALA A 79 -8.06 12.44 6.87
C ALA A 79 -7.79 11.21 5.97
N TRP A 80 -8.79 10.74 5.25
CA TRP A 80 -8.73 9.55 4.40
C TRP A 80 -7.69 9.67 3.28
N TRP A 81 -7.47 10.86 2.77
CA TRP A 81 -6.51 11.12 1.69
C TRP A 81 -5.05 11.03 2.14
N LEU A 82 -4.80 11.18 3.44
CA LEU A 82 -3.44 11.20 4.00
C LEU A 82 -2.69 9.88 3.78
N GLY A 83 -3.39 8.75 3.76
CA GLY A 83 -2.82 7.45 3.45
C GLY A 83 -2.37 7.29 2.00
N PHE A 84 -3.01 8.00 1.07
CA PHE A 84 -2.68 7.93 -0.35
C PHE A 84 -1.37 8.66 -0.69
N VAL A 85 -1.08 9.78 -0.03
CA VAL A 85 0.11 10.59 -0.29
C VAL A 85 1.42 9.80 -0.06
N PRO A 86 1.67 9.23 1.13
CA PRO A 86 2.90 8.44 1.35
C PRO A 86 2.93 7.18 0.49
N THR A 87 1.78 6.59 0.19
CA THR A 87 1.70 5.42 -0.69
C THR A 87 2.11 5.77 -2.13
N CYS A 88 1.63 6.89 -2.67
CA CYS A 88 2.04 7.37 -3.98
C CYS A 88 3.55 7.67 -4.05
N ILE A 89 4.12 8.30 -3.01
CA ILE A 89 5.55 8.58 -2.92
C ILE A 89 6.34 7.26 -2.88
N ALA A 90 5.91 6.29 -2.06
CA ALA A 90 6.54 4.99 -1.96
C ALA A 90 6.53 4.24 -3.29
N PHE A 91 5.41 4.22 -4.00
CA PHE A 91 5.33 3.60 -5.33
C PHE A 91 6.20 4.31 -6.37
N ALA A 92 6.26 5.64 -6.35
CA ALA A 92 7.13 6.40 -7.24
C ALA A 92 8.61 6.06 -6.99
N LEU A 93 9.03 5.97 -5.72
CA LEU A 93 10.39 5.59 -5.35
C LEU A 93 10.72 4.15 -5.74
N LEU A 94 9.78 3.22 -5.59
CA LEU A 94 9.95 1.82 -5.98
C LEU A 94 9.95 1.61 -7.49
N ALA A 95 9.28 2.48 -8.25
CA ALA A 95 9.28 2.42 -9.71
C ALA A 95 10.67 2.68 -10.29
N VAL A 96 11.47 3.55 -9.68
CA VAL A 96 12.82 3.91 -10.17
C VAL A 96 13.72 2.68 -10.32
N PRO A 97 13.94 1.84 -9.27
CA PRO A 97 14.75 0.63 -9.41
C PRO A 97 14.14 -0.42 -10.35
N LEU A 98 12.79 -0.45 -10.49
CA LEU A 98 12.13 -1.39 -11.40
C LEU A 98 12.46 -1.11 -12.87
N PHE A 99 12.72 0.13 -13.25
CA PHE A 99 13.21 0.44 -14.61
C PHE A 99 14.62 -0.08 -14.90
N GLY A 100 15.41 -0.33 -13.86
CA GLY A 100 16.76 -0.86 -13.96
C GLY A 100 16.85 -2.39 -14.06
N PHE A 101 15.74 -3.12 -14.01
CA PHE A 101 15.76 -4.57 -14.15
C PHE A 101 16.22 -4.99 -15.56
N PRO A 102 17.15 -5.95 -15.66
CA PRO A 102 17.58 -6.47 -16.95
C PRO A 102 16.43 -7.21 -17.65
N LYS A 103 16.41 -7.07 -18.99
CA LYS A 103 15.46 -7.80 -19.87
C LYS A 103 15.85 -9.25 -20.00
#